data_aa92021922fdbf0f7f7217ae51c802fe
#
_entry.id   aa92021922fdbf0f7f7217ae51c802fe
#
_cell.length_a   1.000
_cell.length_b   1.000
_cell.length_c   1.000
_cell.angle_alpha   90.00
_cell.angle_beta   90.00
_cell.angle_gamma   90.00
#
_symmetry.space_group_name_H-M   'P 1'
#
loop_
_entity.id
_entity.type
_entity.pdbx_description
1 polymer ?
#
loop_
_entity_poly.entity_id
_entity_poly.type
_entity_poly.pdbx_seq_one_letter_code
_entity_poly.pdbx_strand_id
1 'polypeptide(L)'
;VPKPHVISFGKWTAAKWFVGSADNKALDLKIRALYVDTRLKEFTTGPAHDVTDRLFVVRRMFRLNDTLPEETGTSPRWLWQRGGWLLVDRVTGRVTQINLPEFDPFYSTASWYRDYVAYCGVSDDGKKLFAVVAQLGRRKAILKKPLGEPDGDEMPDSECPAPAWQRQPTRVTFQPDEEQKLTYSVRGHAVDVMMDADDDEDGE
;
A
#
# COMPACT_ATOMS: atom_id res chain seq x y z
N VAL A 1 -31.22 -19.97 8.43
CA VAL A 1 -30.29 -19.49 7.38
C VAL A 1 -29.69 -18.19 7.85
N PRO A 2 -28.36 -18.09 8.02
CA PRO A 2 -27.74 -16.84 8.41
C PRO A 2 -28.00 -15.76 7.33
N LYS A 3 -28.36 -14.57 7.76
CA LYS A 3 -28.52 -13.44 6.85
C LYS A 3 -27.19 -13.08 6.23
N PRO A 4 -27.12 -12.83 4.90
CA PRO A 4 -25.88 -12.36 4.30
C PRO A 4 -25.50 -10.99 4.87
N HIS A 5 -24.22 -10.77 5.09
CA HIS A 5 -23.68 -9.46 5.47
C HIS A 5 -23.71 -8.52 4.27
N VAL A 6 -23.98 -7.24 4.51
CA VAL A 6 -24.00 -6.21 3.49
C VAL A 6 -22.77 -5.33 3.68
N ILE A 7 -21.88 -5.38 2.70
CA ILE A 7 -20.71 -4.50 2.65
C ILE A 7 -21.01 -3.35 1.71
N SER A 8 -20.83 -2.13 2.17
CA SER A 8 -21.08 -0.94 1.37
C SER A 8 -20.05 0.15 1.61
N PHE A 9 -19.86 0.99 0.60
CA PHE A 9 -19.02 2.18 0.71
C PHE A 9 -19.88 3.44 0.70
N GLY A 10 -19.46 4.43 1.48
CA GLY A 10 -20.04 5.75 1.44
C GLY A 10 -19.62 6.55 0.21
N LYS A 11 -20.09 7.79 0.15
CA LYS A 11 -19.69 8.73 -0.90
C LYS A 11 -18.20 9.10 -0.78
N TRP A 12 -17.57 9.35 -1.90
CA TRP A 12 -16.24 9.93 -1.94
C TRP A 12 -16.27 11.36 -1.40
N THR A 13 -15.37 11.65 -0.47
CA THR A 13 -15.14 12.99 0.08
C THR A 13 -13.68 13.36 -0.05
N ALA A 14 -13.41 14.64 -0.22
CA ALA A 14 -12.04 15.13 -0.27
C ALA A 14 -11.43 15.17 1.14
N ALA A 15 -10.18 14.75 1.24
CA ALA A 15 -9.38 14.86 2.45
C ALA A 15 -8.00 15.39 2.10
N LYS A 16 -7.42 16.17 3.00
CA LYS A 16 -6.05 16.65 2.85
C LYS A 16 -5.13 15.80 3.72
N TRP A 17 -4.09 15.28 3.10
CA TRP A 17 -3.04 14.54 3.77
C TRP A 17 -1.76 15.36 3.76
N PHE A 18 -1.23 15.65 4.95
CA PHE A 18 0.00 16.40 5.11
C PHE A 18 1.19 15.47 5.15
N VAL A 19 2.14 15.73 4.27
CA VAL A 19 3.38 14.95 4.12
C VAL A 19 4.51 15.76 4.72
N GLY A 20 5.10 15.24 5.80
CA GLY A 20 6.26 15.87 6.44
C GLY A 20 5.91 17.04 7.36
N SER A 21 6.90 17.48 8.13
CA SER A 21 6.73 18.51 9.16
C SER A 21 7.04 19.93 8.68
N ALA A 22 7.66 20.10 7.53
CA ALA A 22 8.30 21.36 7.20
C ALA A 22 7.61 22.22 6.13
N ASP A 23 6.81 21.67 5.22
CA ASP A 23 6.50 22.39 3.99
C ASP A 23 5.03 22.61 3.66
N ASN A 24 4.10 22.37 4.55
CA ASN A 24 2.67 22.57 4.27
C ASN A 24 2.19 21.92 2.94
N LYS A 25 2.91 20.91 2.46
CA LYS A 25 2.51 20.17 1.28
C LYS A 25 1.35 19.25 1.67
N ALA A 26 0.14 19.68 1.36
CA ALA A 26 -1.03 18.88 1.48
C ALA A 26 -1.27 18.16 0.15
N LEU A 27 -1.42 16.86 0.18
CA LEU A 27 -1.89 16.06 -0.94
C LEU A 27 -3.40 15.88 -0.82
N ASP A 28 -4.11 16.12 -1.91
CA ASP A 28 -5.55 15.88 -1.96
C ASP A 28 -5.79 14.39 -2.18
N LEU A 29 -6.52 13.80 -1.24
CA LEU A 29 -6.97 12.41 -1.30
C LEU A 29 -8.48 12.37 -1.29
N LYS A 30 -9.04 11.36 -1.93
CA LYS A 30 -10.45 11.03 -1.82
C LYS A 30 -10.61 9.86 -0.86
N ILE A 31 -11.48 10.03 0.11
CA ILE A 31 -11.80 9.03 1.11
C ILE A 31 -13.27 8.65 1.03
N ARG A 32 -13.58 7.44 1.45
CA ARG A 32 -14.95 6.99 1.67
C ARG A 32 -15.02 6.04 2.85
N ALA A 33 -16.15 6.04 3.52
CA ALA A 33 -16.41 5.14 4.62
C ALA A 33 -16.69 3.73 4.12
N LEU A 34 -16.28 2.75 4.92
CA LEU A 34 -16.60 1.33 4.73
C LEU A 34 -17.60 0.91 5.80
N TYR A 35 -18.74 0.42 5.38
CA TYR A 35 -19.81 -0.05 6.26
C TYR A 35 -20.00 -1.56 6.13
N VAL A 36 -20.27 -2.20 7.25
CA VAL A 36 -20.75 -3.58 7.32
C VAL A 36 -22.08 -3.57 8.06
N ASP A 37 -23.12 -4.05 7.42
CA ASP A 37 -24.48 -4.06 7.96
C ASP A 37 -24.92 -2.67 8.47
N THR A 38 -24.64 -1.64 7.68
CA THR A 38 -24.89 -0.22 7.95
C THR A 38 -24.05 0.40 9.08
N ARG A 39 -23.15 -0.36 9.69
CA ARG A 39 -22.24 0.16 10.73
C ARG A 39 -20.91 0.58 10.12
N LEU A 40 -20.48 1.77 10.48
CA LEU A 40 -19.16 2.28 10.10
C LEU A 40 -18.07 1.41 10.71
N LYS A 41 -17.19 0.86 9.87
CA LYS A 41 -16.04 0.06 10.30
C LYS A 41 -14.73 0.81 10.17
N GLU A 42 -14.49 1.39 9.00
CA GLU A 42 -13.23 2.03 8.66
C GLU A 42 -13.45 3.14 7.62
N PHE A 43 -12.45 3.98 7.46
CA PHE A 43 -12.33 4.86 6.30
C PHE A 43 -11.28 4.30 5.34
N THR A 44 -11.49 4.51 4.06
CA THR A 44 -10.64 3.95 3.01
C THR A 44 -10.30 4.99 1.95
N THR A 45 -9.23 4.72 1.19
CA THR A 45 -8.84 5.50 0.03
C THR A 45 -8.48 4.57 -1.12
N GLY A 46 -8.61 5.06 -2.33
CA GLY A 46 -8.31 4.28 -3.52
C GLY A 46 -9.32 3.17 -3.81
N PRO A 47 -9.11 2.44 -4.92
CA PRO A 47 -10.00 1.37 -5.32
C PRO A 47 -9.84 0.13 -4.44
N ALA A 48 -10.93 -0.61 -4.27
CA ALA A 48 -10.88 -1.96 -3.73
C ALA A 48 -10.36 -2.93 -4.77
N HIS A 49 -9.55 -3.90 -4.34
CA HIS A 49 -9.04 -4.96 -5.21
C HIS A 49 -9.64 -6.30 -4.78
N ASP A 50 -10.36 -6.96 -5.69
CA ASP A 50 -10.90 -8.29 -5.44
C ASP A 50 -9.78 -9.33 -5.50
N VAL A 51 -9.55 -9.99 -4.37
CA VAL A 51 -8.61 -11.11 -4.26
C VAL A 51 -9.28 -12.39 -4.71
N THR A 52 -10.50 -12.61 -4.23
CA THR A 52 -11.43 -13.66 -4.64
C THR A 52 -12.83 -13.08 -4.69
N ASP A 53 -13.84 -13.87 -5.06
CA ASP A 53 -15.25 -13.43 -4.99
C ASP A 53 -15.68 -13.10 -3.56
N ARG A 54 -15.05 -13.71 -2.59
CA ARG A 54 -15.33 -13.52 -1.17
C ARG A 54 -14.51 -12.41 -0.52
N LEU A 55 -13.24 -12.26 -0.91
CA LEU A 55 -12.27 -11.39 -0.24
C LEU A 55 -11.85 -10.22 -1.13
N PHE A 56 -11.79 -9.04 -0.56
CA PHE A 56 -11.13 -7.89 -1.19
C PHE A 56 -10.22 -7.16 -0.22
N VAL A 57 -9.30 -6.40 -0.78
CA VAL A 57 -8.39 -5.53 -0.02
C VAL A 57 -8.63 -4.08 -0.42
N VAL A 58 -8.44 -3.19 0.53
CA VAL A 58 -8.58 -1.74 0.32
C VAL A 58 -7.64 -1.00 1.26
N ARG A 59 -7.14 0.15 0.83
CA ARG A 59 -6.23 0.97 1.64
C ARG A 59 -7.00 1.66 2.75
N ARG A 60 -6.48 1.57 3.97
CA ARG A 60 -7.06 2.20 5.15
C ARG A 60 -6.66 3.67 5.25
N MET A 61 -7.61 4.50 5.64
CA MET A 61 -7.39 5.86 6.12
C MET A 61 -7.86 5.99 7.56
N PHE A 62 -7.19 6.78 8.34
CA PHE A 62 -7.63 7.12 9.69
C PHE A 62 -7.38 8.60 9.98
N ARG A 63 -8.06 9.12 10.98
CA ARG A 63 -7.92 10.51 11.39
C ARG A 63 -7.43 10.60 12.82
N LEU A 64 -6.59 11.58 13.06
CA LEU A 64 -6.07 11.91 14.37
C LEU A 64 -6.59 13.28 14.79
N ASN A 65 -6.87 13.44 16.08
CA ASN A 65 -7.16 14.74 16.63
C ASN A 65 -5.84 15.44 16.97
N ASP A 66 -5.54 16.54 16.27
CA ASP A 66 -4.33 17.34 16.45
C ASP A 66 -4.50 18.48 17.47
N THR A 67 -5.59 18.51 18.21
CA THR A 67 -5.80 19.51 19.25
C THR A 67 -4.86 19.25 20.43
N LEU A 68 -4.09 20.26 20.80
CA LEU A 68 -3.18 20.16 21.94
C LEU A 68 -3.98 20.05 23.26
N PRO A 69 -3.47 19.30 24.25
CA PRO A 69 -4.17 19.14 25.54
C PRO A 69 -4.46 20.47 26.28
N GLU A 70 -3.67 21.50 25.97
CA GLU A 70 -3.79 22.84 26.58
C GLU A 70 -4.89 23.68 25.91
N GLU A 71 -5.35 23.29 24.72
CA GLU A 71 -6.43 23.98 24.01
C GLU A 71 -7.80 23.45 24.46
N THR A 72 -8.16 23.73 25.69
CA THR A 72 -9.47 23.36 26.22
C THR A 72 -10.57 24.25 25.64
N GLY A 73 -11.63 23.62 25.12
CA GLY A 73 -12.81 24.33 24.58
C GLY A 73 -12.78 24.62 23.09
N THR A 74 -11.76 24.20 22.37
CA THR A 74 -11.69 24.29 20.90
C THR A 74 -12.27 23.05 20.22
N SER A 75 -12.83 23.23 19.03
CA SER A 75 -13.27 22.10 18.21
C SER A 75 -12.11 21.18 17.83
N PRO A 76 -12.31 19.86 17.81
CA PRO A 76 -11.26 18.92 17.38
C PRO A 76 -10.73 19.26 15.99
N ARG A 77 -9.42 19.31 15.85
CA ARG A 77 -8.76 19.39 14.52
C ARG A 77 -8.39 18.00 14.07
N TRP A 78 -9.04 17.54 13.02
CA TRP A 78 -8.82 16.22 12.47
C TRP A 78 -7.80 16.25 11.33
N LEU A 79 -6.73 15.47 11.48
CA LEU A 79 -5.75 15.21 10.42
C LEU A 79 -5.92 13.80 9.89
N TRP A 80 -6.04 13.67 8.58
CA TRP A 80 -6.10 12.39 7.92
C TRP A 80 -4.72 11.81 7.68
N GLN A 81 -4.59 10.50 7.92
CA GLN A 81 -3.38 9.74 7.70
C GLN A 81 -3.69 8.49 6.89
N ARG A 82 -2.79 8.13 5.97
CA ARG A 82 -2.86 6.83 5.31
C ARG A 82 -2.37 5.76 6.26
N GLY A 83 -3.16 4.72 6.41
CA GLY A 83 -2.78 3.52 7.14
C GLY A 83 -2.23 2.44 6.23
N GLY A 84 -2.25 1.22 6.72
CA GLY A 84 -1.94 0.03 5.94
C GLY A 84 -3.13 -0.44 5.10
N TRP A 85 -3.25 -1.74 4.97
CA TRP A 85 -4.27 -2.38 4.15
C TRP A 85 -5.28 -3.13 5.01
N LEU A 86 -6.52 -3.15 4.53
CA LEU A 86 -7.63 -3.89 5.12
C LEU A 86 -7.98 -5.08 4.23
N LEU A 87 -8.26 -6.21 4.87
CA LEU A 87 -8.86 -7.37 4.23
C LEU A 87 -10.31 -7.45 4.67
N VAL A 88 -11.23 -7.50 3.71
CA VAL A 88 -12.67 -7.56 3.95
C VAL A 88 -13.22 -8.88 3.43
N ASP A 89 -13.93 -9.59 4.29
CA ASP A 89 -14.60 -10.83 3.98
C ASP A 89 -16.10 -10.57 3.77
N ARG A 90 -16.57 -10.75 2.54
CA ARG A 90 -17.98 -10.52 2.18
C ARG A 90 -18.94 -11.50 2.83
N VAL A 91 -18.47 -12.68 3.19
CA VAL A 91 -19.31 -13.72 3.80
C VAL A 91 -19.47 -13.50 5.30
N THR A 92 -18.37 -13.27 6.00
CA THR A 92 -18.39 -13.09 7.46
C THR A 92 -18.63 -11.65 7.89
N GLY A 93 -18.48 -10.67 6.98
CA GLY A 93 -18.50 -9.24 7.30
C GLY A 93 -17.28 -8.77 8.09
N ARG A 94 -16.25 -9.61 8.20
CA ARG A 94 -15.05 -9.28 8.98
C ARG A 94 -14.14 -8.33 8.21
N VAL A 95 -13.71 -7.27 8.90
CA VAL A 95 -12.72 -6.32 8.42
C VAL A 95 -11.49 -6.43 9.31
N THR A 96 -10.35 -6.80 8.72
CA THR A 96 -9.10 -6.99 9.45
C THR A 96 -7.97 -6.19 8.83
N GLN A 97 -7.06 -5.69 9.67
CA GLN A 97 -5.85 -5.07 9.18
C GLN A 97 -4.84 -6.14 8.77
N ILE A 98 -4.24 -5.97 7.59
CA ILE A 98 -3.18 -6.83 7.09
C ILE A 98 -1.85 -6.19 7.42
N ASN A 99 -0.92 -7.00 7.93
CA ASN A 99 0.44 -6.56 8.13
C ASN A 99 1.30 -6.98 6.93
N LEU A 100 1.65 -6.01 6.08
CA LEU A 100 2.56 -6.22 4.96
C LEU A 100 4.01 -5.97 5.41
N PRO A 101 4.94 -6.91 5.13
CA PRO A 101 6.32 -6.76 5.58
C PRO A 101 7.00 -5.53 4.95
N GLU A 102 7.70 -4.74 5.76
CA GLU A 102 8.45 -3.55 5.33
C GLU A 102 7.60 -2.47 4.64
N PHE A 103 6.29 -2.52 4.79
CA PHE A 103 5.39 -1.53 4.17
C PHE A 103 5.42 -0.22 4.96
N ASP A 104 5.81 0.86 4.29
CA ASP A 104 5.79 2.21 4.84
C ASP A 104 4.56 2.97 4.33
N PRO A 105 3.69 3.48 5.22
CA PRO A 105 2.46 4.17 4.80
C PRO A 105 2.68 5.40 3.92
N PHE A 106 3.83 6.04 4.01
CA PHE A 106 4.20 7.21 3.21
C PHE A 106 4.87 6.82 1.89
N TYR A 107 5.93 6.02 1.96
CA TYR A 107 6.80 5.72 0.82
C TYR A 107 6.24 4.61 -0.08
N SER A 108 5.63 3.57 0.52
CA SER A 108 5.19 2.39 -0.21
C SER A 108 3.88 2.63 -0.94
N THR A 109 3.86 2.32 -2.23
CA THR A 109 2.64 2.29 -3.05
C THR A 109 2.44 0.88 -3.56
N ALA A 110 1.37 0.23 -3.09
CA ALA A 110 1.11 -1.17 -3.39
C ALA A 110 0.39 -1.35 -4.72
N SER A 111 0.78 -2.39 -5.44
CA SER A 111 0.12 -2.87 -6.65
C SER A 111 -0.27 -4.33 -6.47
N TRP A 112 -1.57 -4.61 -6.54
CA TRP A 112 -2.15 -5.92 -6.31
C TRP A 112 -2.37 -6.69 -7.60
N TYR A 113 -2.05 -7.96 -7.57
CA TYR A 113 -2.38 -8.92 -8.63
C TYR A 113 -2.83 -10.23 -7.97
N ARG A 114 -4.13 -10.57 -8.10
CA ARG A 114 -4.73 -11.70 -7.36
C ARG A 114 -4.48 -11.54 -5.86
N ASP A 115 -3.87 -12.52 -5.22
CA ASP A 115 -3.48 -12.50 -3.81
C ASP A 115 -2.03 -12.07 -3.56
N TYR A 116 -1.33 -11.62 -4.62
CA TYR A 116 0.01 -11.05 -4.54
C TYR A 116 -0.05 -9.53 -4.46
N VAL A 117 0.89 -8.96 -3.76
CA VAL A 117 1.08 -7.51 -3.68
C VAL A 117 2.55 -7.17 -3.84
N ALA A 118 2.85 -6.18 -4.67
CA ALA A 118 4.19 -5.66 -4.88
C ALA A 118 4.28 -4.19 -4.45
N TYR A 119 5.36 -3.83 -3.81
CA TYR A 119 5.62 -2.46 -3.36
C TYR A 119 7.10 -2.26 -3.06
N CYS A 120 7.53 -0.99 -3.05
CA CYS A 120 8.82 -0.64 -2.49
C CYS A 120 8.70 -0.61 -0.96
N GLY A 121 9.50 -1.37 -0.27
CA GLY A 121 9.52 -1.45 1.18
C GLY A 121 10.65 -0.65 1.80
N VAL A 122 10.54 -0.41 3.10
CA VAL A 122 11.52 0.30 3.91
C VAL A 122 11.82 -0.52 5.15
N SER A 123 13.09 -0.64 5.52
CA SER A 123 13.47 -1.28 6.78
C SER A 123 12.95 -0.50 7.99
N ASP A 124 12.83 -1.17 9.15
CA ASP A 124 12.34 -0.56 10.38
C ASP A 124 13.14 0.66 10.82
N ASP A 125 14.45 0.66 10.56
CA ASP A 125 15.34 1.78 10.87
C ASP A 125 15.34 2.88 9.79
N GLY A 126 14.59 2.71 8.70
CA GLY A 126 14.50 3.65 7.59
C GLY A 126 15.73 3.74 6.69
N LYS A 127 16.72 2.87 6.88
CA LYS A 127 18.03 2.97 6.21
C LYS A 127 18.15 2.17 4.92
N LYS A 128 17.24 1.23 4.68
CA LYS A 128 17.30 0.34 3.52
C LYS A 128 15.98 0.32 2.78
N LEU A 129 16.07 0.34 1.46
CA LEU A 129 14.93 0.23 0.56
C LEU A 129 14.91 -1.14 -0.11
N PHE A 130 13.72 -1.70 -0.31
CA PHE A 130 13.53 -3.03 -0.87
C PHE A 130 12.45 -3.06 -1.94
N ALA A 131 12.66 -3.94 -2.94
CA ALA A 131 11.58 -4.45 -3.75
C ALA A 131 10.95 -5.63 -3.00
N VAL A 132 9.66 -5.55 -2.71
CA VAL A 132 8.94 -6.55 -1.93
C VAL A 132 7.77 -7.10 -2.75
N VAL A 133 7.65 -8.42 -2.78
CA VAL A 133 6.44 -9.12 -3.20
C VAL A 133 5.96 -9.96 -2.03
N ALA A 134 4.75 -9.72 -1.59
CA ALA A 134 4.10 -10.46 -0.53
C ALA A 134 2.86 -11.19 -1.05
N GLN A 135 2.40 -12.17 -0.32
CA GLN A 135 1.19 -12.93 -0.62
C GLN A 135 0.30 -12.95 0.61
N LEU A 136 -1.00 -12.76 0.42
CA LEU A 136 -1.97 -12.88 1.51
C LEU A 136 -1.87 -14.26 2.17
N GLY A 137 -1.95 -14.25 3.50
CA GLY A 137 -1.84 -15.45 4.30
C GLY A 137 -0.41 -15.89 4.64
N ARG A 138 0.61 -15.23 4.09
CA ARG A 138 2.01 -15.48 4.41
C ARG A 138 2.60 -14.33 5.22
N ARG A 139 3.30 -14.66 6.29
CA ARG A 139 3.96 -13.67 7.16
C ARG A 139 5.21 -13.06 6.53
N LYS A 140 5.96 -13.89 5.80
CA LYS A 140 7.21 -13.48 5.16
C LYS A 140 6.96 -13.08 3.71
N ALA A 141 7.69 -12.09 3.24
CA ALA A 141 7.70 -11.75 1.83
C ALA A 141 8.18 -12.94 0.99
N ILE A 142 7.57 -13.12 -0.19
CA ILE A 142 8.03 -14.07 -1.19
C ILE A 142 9.33 -13.60 -1.82
N LEU A 143 9.42 -12.29 -2.07
CA LEU A 143 10.59 -11.61 -2.61
C LEU A 143 10.90 -10.40 -1.73
N LYS A 144 12.18 -10.25 -1.38
CA LYS A 144 12.70 -9.05 -0.73
C LYS A 144 14.11 -8.82 -1.25
N LYS A 145 14.27 -7.85 -2.15
CA LYS A 145 15.55 -7.53 -2.79
C LYS A 145 15.93 -6.08 -2.52
N PRO A 146 17.20 -5.78 -2.26
CA PRO A 146 17.63 -4.40 -2.06
C PRO A 146 17.37 -3.52 -3.28
N LEU A 147 16.87 -2.30 -3.04
CA LEU A 147 16.73 -1.23 -4.04
C LEU A 147 17.76 -0.12 -3.85
N GLY A 148 18.76 -0.33 -3.00
CA GLY A 148 19.72 0.67 -2.65
C GLY A 148 19.45 1.28 -1.28
N GLU A 149 20.19 2.33 -0.97
CA GLU A 149 20.04 3.11 0.25
C GLU A 149 19.50 4.49 -0.09
N PRO A 150 18.67 5.07 0.80
CA PRO A 150 18.30 6.48 0.63
C PRO A 150 19.53 7.36 0.62
N ASP A 151 19.51 8.43 -0.16
CA ASP A 151 20.58 9.42 -0.14
C ASP A 151 20.66 10.06 1.25
N GLY A 152 21.72 9.74 2.00
CA GLY A 152 21.90 10.19 3.37
C GLY A 152 21.07 9.42 4.39
N ASP A 153 20.90 10.00 5.59
CA ASP A 153 20.12 9.43 6.69
C ASP A 153 18.62 9.77 6.60
N GLU A 154 18.19 10.41 5.51
CA GLU A 154 16.82 10.86 5.33
C GLU A 154 16.03 9.92 4.42
N MET A 155 14.77 9.71 4.76
CA MET A 155 13.82 9.01 3.92
C MET A 155 13.60 9.74 2.59
N PRO A 156 13.31 9.03 1.48
CA PRO A 156 12.95 9.69 0.23
C PRO A 156 11.79 10.67 0.40
N ASP A 157 11.88 11.82 -0.25
CA ASP A 157 10.87 12.89 -0.18
C ASP A 157 9.56 12.56 -0.91
N SER A 158 9.56 11.52 -1.72
CA SER A 158 8.42 11.15 -2.55
C SER A 158 8.07 9.68 -2.43
N GLU A 159 6.84 9.36 -2.76
CA GLU A 159 6.38 7.98 -2.84
C GLU A 159 7.14 7.20 -3.91
N CYS A 160 7.38 5.92 -3.66
CA CYS A 160 7.85 5.02 -4.71
C CYS A 160 6.70 4.75 -5.68
N PRO A 161 6.93 4.87 -6.99
CA PRO A 161 5.91 4.51 -7.98
C PRO A 161 5.41 3.08 -7.78
N ALA A 162 4.11 2.87 -7.99
CA ALA A 162 3.52 1.55 -7.89
C ALA A 162 4.18 0.59 -8.89
N PRO A 163 4.61 -0.61 -8.46
CA PRO A 163 5.11 -1.62 -9.37
C PRO A 163 4.06 -2.01 -10.41
N ALA A 164 4.51 -2.36 -11.61
CA ALA A 164 3.64 -2.73 -12.70
C ALA A 164 3.59 -4.25 -12.87
N TRP A 165 2.39 -4.81 -12.89
CA TRP A 165 2.15 -6.23 -13.16
C TRP A 165 1.88 -6.48 -14.64
N GLN A 166 2.47 -7.57 -15.16
CA GLN A 166 2.19 -8.12 -16.46
C GLN A 166 1.59 -9.51 -16.30
N ARG A 167 0.55 -9.82 -17.07
CA ARG A 167 -0.24 -11.04 -16.82
C ARG A 167 0.30 -12.31 -17.48
N GLN A 168 0.89 -12.21 -18.68
CA GLN A 168 1.34 -13.37 -19.44
C GLN A 168 2.66 -13.11 -20.12
N PRO A 169 3.75 -13.72 -19.62
CA PRO A 169 3.87 -14.41 -18.34
C PRO A 169 3.71 -13.46 -17.18
N THR A 170 3.38 -13.98 -15.99
CA THR A 170 3.21 -13.14 -14.81
C THR A 170 4.54 -12.58 -14.34
N ARG A 171 4.68 -11.28 -14.43
CA ARG A 171 5.87 -10.53 -14.05
C ARG A 171 5.50 -9.28 -13.29
N VAL A 172 6.39 -8.81 -12.45
CA VAL A 172 6.26 -7.52 -11.78
C VAL A 172 7.53 -6.70 -11.98
N THR A 173 7.35 -5.43 -12.31
CA THR A 173 8.45 -4.48 -12.57
C THR A 173 8.42 -3.38 -11.51
N PHE A 174 9.56 -3.20 -10.84
CA PHE A 174 9.81 -2.12 -9.91
C PHE A 174 10.66 -1.06 -10.59
N GLN A 175 10.24 0.18 -10.52
CA GLN A 175 10.98 1.31 -11.05
C GLN A 175 10.93 2.48 -10.07
N PRO A 176 11.76 2.44 -9.00
CA PRO A 176 11.74 3.48 -7.96
C PRO A 176 12.20 4.84 -8.48
N ASP A 177 13.03 4.87 -9.51
CA ASP A 177 13.51 6.06 -10.18
C ASP A 177 13.77 5.79 -11.67
N GLU A 178 14.28 6.77 -12.41
CA GLU A 178 14.54 6.63 -13.85
C GLU A 178 15.73 5.71 -14.16
N GLU A 179 16.63 5.51 -13.21
CA GLU A 179 17.88 4.76 -13.40
C GLU A 179 17.75 3.27 -13.07
N GLN A 180 16.76 2.92 -12.25
CA GLN A 180 16.63 1.57 -11.72
C GLN A 180 15.32 0.92 -12.14
N LYS A 181 15.41 -0.19 -12.87
CA LYS A 181 14.29 -1.01 -13.31
C LYS A 181 14.57 -2.47 -13.02
N LEU A 182 13.75 -3.09 -12.19
CA LEU A 182 13.89 -4.48 -11.80
C LEU A 182 12.62 -5.26 -12.13
N THR A 183 12.76 -6.34 -12.86
CA THR A 183 11.64 -7.20 -13.25
C THR A 183 11.84 -8.60 -12.70
N TYR A 184 10.78 -9.14 -12.10
CA TYR A 184 10.75 -10.47 -11.51
C TYR A 184 9.61 -11.29 -12.09
N SER A 185 9.87 -12.55 -12.37
CA SER A 185 8.87 -13.52 -12.81
C SER A 185 8.22 -14.19 -11.59
N VAL A 186 6.91 -14.29 -11.60
CA VAL A 186 6.15 -14.98 -10.54
C VAL A 186 5.59 -16.29 -11.10
N ARG A 187 6.03 -17.42 -10.55
CA ARG A 187 5.57 -18.75 -10.96
C ARG A 187 5.00 -19.49 -9.75
N GLY A 188 3.68 -19.70 -9.74
CA GLY A 188 3.01 -20.35 -8.63
C GLY A 188 3.26 -19.62 -7.31
N HIS A 189 3.99 -20.24 -6.40
CA HIS A 189 4.37 -19.64 -5.10
C HIS A 189 5.83 -19.17 -5.06
N ALA A 190 6.55 -19.27 -6.18
CA ALA A 190 7.95 -18.85 -6.28
C ALA A 190 8.10 -17.62 -7.15
N VAL A 191 9.05 -16.77 -6.80
CA VAL A 191 9.44 -15.60 -7.57
C VAL A 191 10.85 -15.82 -8.08
N ASP A 192 11.03 -15.86 -9.40
CA ASP A 192 12.33 -15.97 -10.05
C ASP A 192 12.80 -14.60 -10.52
N VAL A 193 14.05 -14.28 -10.26
CA VAL A 193 14.69 -13.06 -10.78
C VAL A 193 14.93 -13.24 -12.27
N MET A 194 14.40 -12.31 -13.08
CA MET A 194 14.75 -12.20 -14.47
C MET A 194 15.88 -11.17 -14.59
N MET A 195 17.01 -11.60 -15.14
CA MET A 195 18.04 -10.66 -15.55
C MET A 195 17.54 -9.94 -16.81
N ASP A 196 17.59 -8.61 -16.79
CA ASP A 196 17.36 -7.82 -17.98
C ASP A 196 18.43 -8.20 -19.00
N ALA A 197 18.00 -8.75 -20.14
CA ALA A 197 18.87 -9.20 -21.20
C ALA A 197 19.28 -8.06 -22.18
N ASP A 198 19.22 -6.82 -21.72
CA ASP A 198 19.35 -5.66 -22.61
C ASP A 198 20.64 -4.84 -22.44
N ASP A 199 21.73 -5.44 -21.95
CA ASP A 199 23.00 -4.70 -21.84
C ASP A 199 24.22 -5.35 -22.53
N ASP A 200 24.04 -6.21 -23.53
CA ASP A 200 25.16 -6.78 -24.28
C ASP A 200 25.00 -6.68 -25.82
N GLU A 201 24.70 -5.53 -26.37
CA GLU A 201 24.93 -5.24 -27.77
C GLU A 201 25.46 -3.83 -27.99
N ASP A 202 26.67 -3.58 -27.54
CA ASP A 202 27.55 -2.58 -28.14
C ASP A 202 29.00 -3.01 -27.96
N GLY A 203 29.45 -3.85 -28.83
CA GLY A 203 30.84 -4.31 -28.86
C GLY A 203 31.27 -4.91 -30.19
N GLU A 204 31.27 -4.12 -31.26
CA GLU A 204 32.20 -4.26 -32.39
C GLU A 204 32.24 -2.97 -33.20
#